data_840106cd939289750aed5a1e11102ddc
#
_entry.id   840106cd939289750aed5a1e11102ddc
#
_cell.length_a   1.000
_cell.length_b   1.000
_cell.length_c   1.000
_cell.angle_alpha   90.00
_cell.angle_beta   90.00
_cell.angle_gamma   90.00
#
_symmetry.space_group_name_H-M   'P 1'
#
loop_
_entity.id
_entity.type
_entity.pdbx_description
1 polymer ?
#
loop_
_entity_poly.entity_id
_entity_poly.type
_entity_poly.pdbx_seq_one_letter_code
_entity_poly.pdbx_strand_id
1 'polypeptide(L)'
;HLQQDEFCVNGMLNMPARYSFPFDYCSGLSLVLDKNSMTEVTRSQLALFQIDISVLEEDLDTAHQWYICKTPPSMCHVFEELYAAKEHETSQYFRIKVLELLYHATKLRKEDRVAATYYAREHIEIVKRVRKAMLKDLSRSIPLEQFLRGEAISTVTFQTIFKQIYGRSPYAYLK
;
A
#
# COMPACT_ATOMS: atom_id res chain seq x y z
N HIS A 1 7.01 2.28 -0.76
CA HIS A 1 6.45 1.44 0.31
C HIS A 1 5.02 1.90 0.61
N LEU A 2 4.06 1.01 0.55
CA LEU A 2 2.67 1.26 0.92
C LEU A 2 2.48 0.93 2.40
N GLN A 3 1.90 1.85 3.17
CA GLN A 3 1.60 1.66 4.59
C GLN A 3 0.20 1.04 4.77
N GLN A 4 -0.11 0.59 5.99
CA GLN A 4 -1.35 -0.11 6.30
C GLN A 4 -2.62 0.70 5.97
N ASP A 5 -2.56 2.01 6.10
CA ASP A 5 -3.68 2.93 5.86
C ASP A 5 -3.56 3.69 4.53
N GLU A 6 -2.73 3.19 3.63
CA GLU A 6 -2.52 3.76 2.30
C GLU A 6 -3.03 2.82 1.23
N PHE A 7 -3.50 3.41 0.14
CA PHE A 7 -3.75 2.68 -1.08
C PHE A 7 -3.04 3.35 -2.27
N CYS A 8 -2.89 2.58 -3.33
CA CYS A 8 -2.16 3.00 -4.50
C CYS A 8 -3.00 2.77 -5.76
N VAL A 9 -2.99 3.76 -6.64
CA VAL A 9 -3.47 3.63 -8.01
C VAL A 9 -2.29 3.80 -8.96
N ASN A 10 -2.15 2.92 -9.92
CA ASN A 10 -1.08 3.00 -10.92
C ASN A 10 -1.50 2.41 -12.25
N GLY A 11 -0.94 2.90 -13.35
CA GLY A 11 -1.04 2.26 -14.63
C GLY A 11 -0.21 0.98 -14.70
N MET A 12 -0.69 -0.05 -15.41
CA MET A 12 0.00 -1.34 -15.57
C MET A 12 1.43 -1.20 -16.13
N LEU A 13 1.68 -0.19 -16.95
CA LEU A 13 3.00 0.08 -17.55
C LEU A 13 4.07 0.48 -16.52
N ASN A 14 3.65 0.96 -15.36
CA ASN A 14 4.54 1.40 -14.28
C ASN A 14 4.72 0.35 -13.16
N MET A 15 4.27 -0.87 -13.39
CA MET A 15 4.42 -1.95 -12.43
C MET A 15 5.89 -2.35 -12.30
N PRO A 16 6.45 -2.42 -11.09
CA PRO A 16 7.83 -2.88 -10.91
C PRO A 16 7.95 -4.36 -11.27
N ALA A 17 9.06 -4.73 -11.89
CA ALA A 17 9.36 -6.12 -12.25
C ALA A 17 9.51 -7.04 -11.03
N ARG A 18 9.72 -6.47 -9.85
CA ARG A 18 9.89 -7.23 -8.59
C ARG A 18 9.27 -6.49 -7.43
N TYR A 19 8.54 -7.22 -6.58
CA TYR A 19 8.01 -6.77 -5.32
C TYR A 19 8.86 -7.30 -4.17
N SER A 20 9.05 -6.49 -3.14
CA SER A 20 9.70 -6.89 -1.90
C SER A 20 8.83 -6.47 -0.73
N PHE A 21 8.52 -7.41 0.13
CA PHE A 21 7.76 -7.17 1.34
C PHE A 21 8.69 -7.20 2.56
N PRO A 22 8.55 -6.25 3.50
CA PRO A 22 9.36 -6.23 4.72
C PRO A 22 9.04 -7.40 5.65
N PHE A 23 7.85 -7.96 5.55
CA PHE A 23 7.40 -9.15 6.29
C PHE A 23 7.45 -10.39 5.40
N ASP A 24 7.44 -11.56 6.01
CA ASP A 24 7.38 -12.83 5.31
C ASP A 24 6.01 -13.10 4.67
N TYR A 25 5.03 -12.27 4.98
CA TYR A 25 3.69 -12.30 4.38
C TYR A 25 3.22 -10.89 4.02
N CYS A 26 2.34 -10.81 3.04
CA CYS A 26 1.61 -9.61 2.66
C CYS A 26 0.13 -9.98 2.53
N SER A 27 -0.74 -9.15 3.05
CA SER A 27 -2.19 -9.26 2.87
C SER A 27 -2.70 -7.94 2.32
N GLY A 28 -3.53 -8.01 1.29
CA GLY A 28 -4.07 -6.82 0.64
C GLY A 28 -5.12 -7.17 -0.39
N LEU A 29 -5.81 -6.14 -0.86
CA LEU A 29 -6.73 -6.20 -1.98
C LEU A 29 -6.08 -5.57 -3.20
N SER A 30 -6.23 -6.21 -4.34
CA SER A 30 -5.80 -5.68 -5.63
C SER A 30 -6.97 -5.73 -6.61
N LEU A 31 -7.28 -4.58 -7.19
CA LEU A 31 -8.25 -4.44 -8.26
C LEU A 31 -7.52 -4.11 -9.55
N VAL A 32 -7.67 -4.95 -10.55
CA VAL A 32 -7.10 -4.72 -11.88
C VAL A 32 -8.22 -4.44 -12.86
N LEU A 33 -8.10 -3.29 -13.55
CA LEU A 33 -9.04 -2.88 -14.58
C LEU A 33 -8.34 -2.94 -15.94
N ASP A 34 -8.80 -3.85 -16.81
CA ASP A 34 -8.33 -3.90 -18.18
C ASP A 34 -9.30 -3.12 -19.09
N LYS A 35 -8.90 -1.91 -19.45
CA LYS A 35 -9.70 -1.03 -20.31
C LYS A 35 -9.97 -1.62 -21.70
N ASN A 36 -9.04 -2.43 -22.21
CA ASN A 36 -9.17 -3.02 -23.55
C ASN A 36 -10.20 -4.16 -23.56
N SER A 37 -10.37 -4.83 -22.43
CA SER A 37 -11.34 -5.93 -22.28
C SER A 37 -12.72 -5.45 -21.78
N MET A 38 -12.90 -4.15 -21.54
CA MET A 38 -14.18 -3.62 -21.11
C MET A 38 -15.21 -3.69 -22.24
N THR A 39 -16.34 -4.33 -21.96
CA THR A 39 -17.48 -4.35 -22.88
C THR A 39 -18.19 -3.01 -22.91
N GLU A 40 -18.95 -2.75 -23.98
CA GLU A 40 -19.76 -1.53 -24.07
C GLU A 40 -20.82 -1.45 -22.97
N VAL A 41 -21.35 -2.59 -22.55
CA VAL A 41 -22.28 -2.66 -21.41
C VAL A 41 -21.61 -2.16 -20.14
N THR A 42 -20.37 -2.61 -19.85
CA THR A 42 -19.62 -2.15 -18.67
C THR A 42 -19.34 -0.65 -18.75
N ARG A 43 -18.94 -0.12 -19.91
CA ARG A 43 -18.73 1.31 -20.10
C ARG A 43 -19.99 2.13 -19.85
N SER A 44 -21.11 1.68 -20.39
CA SER A 44 -22.42 2.32 -20.18
C SER A 44 -22.85 2.30 -18.70
N GLN A 45 -22.59 1.19 -17.99
CA GLN A 45 -22.86 1.12 -16.57
C GLN A 45 -22.01 2.09 -15.75
N LEU A 46 -20.71 2.20 -16.03
CA LEU A 46 -19.84 3.18 -15.36
C LEU A 46 -20.27 4.62 -15.65
N ALA A 47 -20.69 4.90 -16.90
CA ALA A 47 -21.16 6.22 -17.31
C ALA A 47 -22.42 6.67 -16.55
N LEU A 48 -23.34 5.74 -16.19
CA LEU A 48 -24.51 6.05 -15.36
C LEU A 48 -24.12 6.65 -14.00
N PHE A 49 -22.96 6.28 -13.47
CA PHE A 49 -22.42 6.77 -12.20
C PHE A 49 -21.37 7.89 -12.40
N GLN A 50 -21.26 8.41 -13.64
CA GLN A 50 -20.26 9.42 -14.00
C GLN A 50 -18.81 8.97 -13.70
N ILE A 51 -18.54 7.70 -13.87
CA ILE A 51 -17.21 7.11 -13.69
C ILE A 51 -16.56 6.96 -15.06
N ASP A 52 -15.52 7.75 -15.32
CA ASP A 52 -14.64 7.63 -16.47
C ASP A 52 -13.23 7.27 -16.02
N ILE A 53 -12.78 6.08 -16.39
CA ILE A 53 -11.46 5.56 -15.98
C ILE A 53 -10.34 6.37 -16.65
N SER A 54 -10.54 6.88 -17.86
CA SER A 54 -9.52 7.67 -18.54
C SER A 54 -9.32 9.03 -17.87
N VAL A 55 -10.41 9.68 -17.47
CA VAL A 55 -10.37 10.93 -16.71
C VAL A 55 -9.70 10.69 -15.34
N LEU A 56 -10.04 9.60 -14.67
CA LEU A 56 -9.41 9.24 -13.39
C LEU A 56 -7.89 9.04 -13.53
N GLU A 57 -7.45 8.40 -14.61
CA GLU A 57 -6.01 8.22 -14.87
C GLU A 57 -5.30 9.53 -15.14
N GLU A 58 -5.91 10.45 -15.87
CA GLU A 58 -5.37 11.79 -16.15
C GLU A 58 -5.34 12.64 -14.89
N ASP A 59 -6.44 12.69 -14.14
CA ASP A 59 -6.56 13.48 -12.91
C ASP A 59 -5.54 13.04 -11.84
N LEU A 60 -5.26 11.75 -11.73
CA LEU A 60 -4.30 11.21 -10.79
C LEU A 60 -2.88 11.05 -11.38
N ASP A 61 -2.70 11.28 -12.69
CA ASP A 61 -1.42 11.13 -13.40
C ASP A 61 -0.79 9.74 -13.25
N THR A 62 -1.63 8.71 -13.30
CA THR A 62 -1.19 7.33 -13.06
C THR A 62 -0.42 6.72 -14.23
N ALA A 63 -0.46 7.34 -15.41
CA ALA A 63 0.34 6.95 -16.56
C ALA A 63 1.85 7.17 -16.33
N HIS A 64 2.23 8.19 -15.56
CA HIS A 64 3.62 8.57 -15.37
C HIS A 64 4.18 8.21 -13.98
N GLN A 65 3.30 8.09 -13.00
CA GLN A 65 3.73 7.87 -11.63
C GLN A 65 2.67 7.15 -10.79
N TRP A 66 3.10 6.58 -9.70
CA TRP A 66 2.20 5.98 -8.73
C TRP A 66 1.47 7.07 -7.96
N TYR A 67 0.16 6.95 -7.91
CA TYR A 67 -0.63 7.75 -7.00
C TYR A 67 -0.80 6.96 -5.69
N ILE A 68 -0.22 7.47 -4.62
CA ILE A 68 -0.35 6.90 -3.28
C ILE A 68 -1.01 7.96 -2.41
N CYS A 69 -2.04 7.59 -1.68
CA CYS A 69 -2.64 8.48 -0.70
C CYS A 69 -3.09 7.71 0.55
N LYS A 70 -3.40 8.45 1.61
CA LYS A 70 -4.12 7.91 2.75
C LYS A 70 -5.50 7.44 2.29
N THR A 71 -5.94 6.30 2.77
CA THR A 71 -7.27 5.79 2.45
C THR A 71 -8.33 6.75 3.01
N PRO A 72 -9.14 7.38 2.15
CA PRO A 72 -10.20 8.27 2.63
C PRO A 72 -11.19 7.52 3.53
N PRO A 73 -11.71 8.16 4.59
CA PRO A 73 -12.71 7.53 5.46
C PRO A 73 -13.91 6.94 4.71
N SER A 74 -14.31 7.57 3.60
CA SER A 74 -15.39 7.10 2.73
C SER A 74 -15.09 5.77 2.02
N MET A 75 -13.83 5.34 1.95
CA MET A 75 -13.41 4.09 1.33
C MET A 75 -13.08 3.00 2.36
N CYS A 76 -12.83 3.35 3.62
CA CYS A 76 -12.39 2.40 4.64
C CYS A 76 -13.39 1.24 4.80
N HIS A 77 -14.68 1.54 4.91
CA HIS A 77 -15.72 0.53 5.09
C HIS A 77 -15.78 -0.44 3.89
N VAL A 78 -15.54 0.03 2.66
CA VAL A 78 -15.57 -0.83 1.47
C VAL A 78 -14.43 -1.86 1.54
N PHE A 79 -13.24 -1.42 1.97
CA PHE A 79 -12.11 -2.34 2.17
C PHE A 79 -12.37 -3.32 3.32
N GLU A 80 -12.93 -2.87 4.44
CA GLU A 80 -13.28 -3.72 5.57
C GLU A 80 -14.30 -4.80 5.16
N GLU A 81 -15.33 -4.42 4.43
CA GLU A 81 -16.34 -5.35 3.92
C GLU A 81 -15.76 -6.34 2.90
N LEU A 82 -14.89 -5.89 1.99
CA LEU A 82 -14.20 -6.78 1.06
C LEU A 82 -13.26 -7.76 1.78
N TYR A 83 -12.58 -7.32 2.85
CA TYR A 83 -11.79 -8.22 3.68
C TYR A 83 -12.62 -9.21 4.49
N ALA A 84 -13.80 -8.78 4.94
CA ALA A 84 -14.73 -9.63 5.66
C ALA A 84 -15.52 -10.56 4.73
N ALA A 85 -15.54 -10.28 3.42
CA ALA A 85 -16.22 -11.09 2.43
C ALA A 85 -15.69 -12.53 2.46
N LYS A 86 -16.58 -13.48 2.67
CA LYS A 86 -16.27 -14.91 2.69
C LYS A 86 -16.39 -15.48 1.28
N GLU A 87 -15.86 -16.68 1.09
CA GLU A 87 -15.94 -17.43 -0.17
C GLU A 87 -17.38 -17.63 -0.71
N HIS A 88 -18.38 -17.37 0.12
CA HIS A 88 -19.80 -17.52 -0.24
C HIS A 88 -20.43 -16.25 -0.85
N GLU A 89 -19.70 -15.13 -0.86
CA GLU A 89 -20.23 -13.92 -1.48
C GLU A 89 -20.29 -14.07 -3.00
N THR A 90 -21.35 -13.50 -3.57
CA THR A 90 -21.62 -13.61 -5.01
C THR A 90 -20.77 -12.67 -5.83
N SER A 91 -20.57 -12.99 -7.11
CA SER A 91 -19.89 -12.08 -8.05
C SER A 91 -20.58 -10.71 -8.16
N GLN A 92 -21.89 -10.66 -7.94
CA GLN A 92 -22.68 -9.42 -7.91
C GLN A 92 -22.28 -8.52 -6.75
N TYR A 93 -22.05 -9.08 -5.56
CA TYR A 93 -21.55 -8.34 -4.41
C TYR A 93 -20.21 -7.66 -4.73
N PHE A 94 -19.25 -8.42 -5.27
CA PHE A 94 -17.95 -7.85 -5.64
C PHE A 94 -18.07 -6.76 -6.72
N ARG A 95 -18.97 -6.92 -7.70
CA ARG A 95 -19.23 -5.88 -8.72
C ARG A 95 -19.75 -4.60 -8.08
N ILE A 96 -20.64 -4.68 -7.12
CA ILE A 96 -21.17 -3.51 -6.40
C ILE A 96 -20.02 -2.82 -5.64
N LYS A 97 -19.19 -3.58 -4.94
CA LYS A 97 -18.06 -3.03 -4.18
C LYS A 97 -16.99 -2.40 -5.07
N VAL A 98 -16.71 -3.00 -6.22
CA VAL A 98 -15.81 -2.40 -7.21
C VAL A 98 -16.38 -1.08 -7.74
N LEU A 99 -17.67 -1.04 -8.05
CA LEU A 99 -18.32 0.19 -8.51
C LEU A 99 -18.27 1.29 -7.46
N GLU A 100 -18.50 0.94 -6.19
CA GLU A 100 -18.41 1.85 -5.05
C GLU A 100 -16.98 2.39 -4.87
N LEU A 101 -15.95 1.52 -4.95
CA LEU A 101 -14.55 1.94 -4.92
C LEU A 101 -14.21 2.90 -6.05
N LEU A 102 -14.65 2.60 -7.28
CA LEU A 102 -14.42 3.46 -8.44
C LEU A 102 -15.11 4.81 -8.27
N TYR A 103 -16.36 4.82 -7.77
CA TYR A 103 -17.05 6.06 -7.47
C TYR A 103 -16.29 6.92 -6.46
N HIS A 104 -15.79 6.32 -5.38
CA HIS A 104 -14.97 7.06 -4.42
C HIS A 104 -13.64 7.52 -5.03
N ALA A 105 -13.05 6.71 -5.91
CA ALA A 105 -11.81 7.08 -6.59
C ALA A 105 -11.97 8.36 -7.46
N THR A 106 -13.15 8.63 -8.03
CA THR A 106 -13.41 9.89 -8.76
C THR A 106 -13.40 11.14 -7.87
N LYS A 107 -13.36 10.98 -6.55
CA LYS A 107 -13.28 12.11 -5.59
C LYS A 107 -11.86 12.38 -5.13
N LEU A 108 -10.91 11.54 -5.50
CA LEU A 108 -9.50 11.74 -5.17
C LEU A 108 -8.92 12.93 -5.92
N ARG A 109 -7.98 13.60 -5.31
CA ARG A 109 -7.32 14.77 -5.88
C ARG A 109 -5.81 14.55 -5.95
N LYS A 110 -5.16 15.18 -6.92
CA LYS A 110 -3.69 15.18 -7.03
C LYS A 110 -3.00 15.63 -5.74
N GLU A 111 -3.59 16.59 -5.05
CA GLU A 111 -3.08 17.19 -3.82
C GLU A 111 -3.06 16.22 -2.63
N ASP A 112 -3.93 15.20 -2.65
CA ASP A 112 -4.01 14.18 -1.59
C ASP A 112 -2.86 13.16 -1.70
N ARG A 113 -2.05 13.25 -2.75
CA ARG A 113 -0.91 12.34 -2.97
C ARG A 113 0.11 12.49 -1.86
N VAL A 114 0.45 11.37 -1.25
CA VAL A 114 1.57 11.26 -0.32
C VAL A 114 2.85 11.03 -1.12
N ALA A 115 3.91 11.73 -0.78
CA ALA A 115 5.20 11.51 -1.39
C ALA A 115 5.63 10.04 -1.16
N ALA A 116 5.86 9.30 -2.22
CA ALA A 116 6.37 7.94 -2.11
C ALA A 116 7.76 7.97 -1.46
N THR A 117 7.87 7.39 -0.29
CA THR A 117 9.15 7.31 0.40
C THR A 117 9.93 6.11 -0.13
N TYR A 118 10.95 6.39 -0.91
CA TYR A 118 11.87 5.37 -1.40
C TYR A 118 13.06 5.24 -0.45
N TYR A 119 13.25 4.04 0.07
CA TYR A 119 14.46 3.70 0.82
C TYR A 119 15.39 2.87 -0.05
N ALA A 120 16.69 3.10 0.10
CA ALA A 120 17.68 2.23 -0.50
C ALA A 120 17.42 0.79 -0.07
N ARG A 121 17.44 -0.14 -1.01
CA ARG A 121 17.23 -1.58 -0.74
C ARG A 121 18.15 -2.09 0.39
N GLU A 122 19.38 -1.61 0.40
CA GLU A 122 20.36 -1.93 1.43
C GLU A 122 19.89 -1.55 2.83
N HIS A 123 19.30 -0.37 2.99
CA HIS A 123 18.75 0.07 4.28
C HIS A 123 17.59 -0.82 4.73
N ILE A 124 16.72 -1.24 3.82
CA ILE A 124 15.61 -2.15 4.13
C ILE A 124 16.16 -3.50 4.60
N GLU A 125 17.18 -4.04 3.93
CA GLU A 125 17.80 -5.32 4.32
C GLU A 125 18.53 -5.22 5.66
N ILE A 126 19.18 -4.08 5.95
CA ILE A 126 19.76 -3.81 7.28
C ILE A 126 18.65 -3.83 8.35
N VAL A 127 17.55 -3.12 8.12
CA VAL A 127 16.42 -3.06 9.07
C VAL A 127 15.85 -4.45 9.34
N LYS A 128 15.66 -5.28 8.32
CA LYS A 128 15.19 -6.67 8.48
C LYS A 128 16.18 -7.52 9.28
N ARG A 129 17.47 -7.43 8.97
CA ARG A 129 18.53 -8.19 9.64
C ARG A 129 18.64 -7.80 11.11
N VAL A 130 18.68 -6.52 11.39
CA VAL A 130 18.76 -6.00 12.77
C VAL A 130 17.51 -6.37 13.57
N ARG A 131 16.31 -6.24 13.00
CA ARG A 131 15.08 -6.72 13.64
C ARG A 131 15.18 -8.20 14.02
N LYS A 132 15.64 -9.04 13.09
CA LYS A 132 15.81 -10.48 13.35
C LYS A 132 16.80 -10.74 14.50
N ALA A 133 17.87 -9.95 14.59
CA ALA A 133 18.84 -10.03 15.69
C ALA A 133 18.21 -9.57 17.02
N MET A 134 17.45 -8.48 17.03
CA MET A 134 16.75 -7.98 18.22
C MET A 134 15.74 -8.98 18.78
N LEU A 135 15.03 -9.72 17.92
CA LEU A 135 14.05 -10.72 18.33
C LEU A 135 14.66 -12.04 18.85
N LYS A 136 15.94 -12.30 18.60
CA LYS A 136 16.60 -13.53 19.06
C LYS A 136 16.85 -13.57 20.55
N ASP A 137 17.06 -12.42 21.18
CA ASP A 137 17.34 -12.34 22.61
C ASP A 137 16.58 -11.16 23.23
N LEU A 138 15.33 -11.43 23.58
CA LEU A 138 14.46 -10.47 24.25
C LEU A 138 14.74 -10.35 25.75
N SER A 139 15.58 -11.24 26.32
CA SER A 139 15.91 -11.26 27.74
C SER A 139 16.93 -10.18 28.14
N ARG A 140 17.64 -9.63 27.15
CA ARG A 140 18.66 -8.62 27.37
C ARG A 140 18.25 -7.28 26.79
N SER A 141 18.31 -6.23 27.60
CA SER A 141 18.15 -4.85 27.12
C SER A 141 19.44 -4.40 26.41
N ILE A 142 19.60 -4.80 25.16
CA ILE A 142 20.77 -4.42 24.35
C ILE A 142 20.45 -3.07 23.68
N PRO A 143 21.31 -2.03 23.85
CA PRO A 143 21.13 -0.76 23.16
C PRO A 143 21.13 -0.93 21.64
N LEU A 144 20.27 -0.18 20.95
CA LEU A 144 20.12 -0.25 19.50
C LEU A 144 21.45 -0.02 18.75
N GLU A 145 22.29 0.86 19.29
CA GLU A 145 23.61 1.19 18.76
C GLU A 145 24.54 -0.02 18.64
N GLN A 146 24.37 -1.01 19.52
CA GLN A 146 25.16 -2.24 19.44
C GLN A 146 24.75 -3.10 18.25
N PHE A 147 23.46 -3.13 17.92
CA PHE A 147 22.96 -3.85 16.75
C PHE A 147 23.34 -3.16 15.44
N LEU A 148 23.53 -1.85 15.46
CA LEU A 148 23.90 -1.06 14.29
C LEU A 148 25.42 -0.93 14.10
N ARG A 149 26.21 -1.47 15.01
CA ARG A 149 27.68 -1.39 14.90
C ARG A 149 28.18 -2.13 13.67
N GLY A 150 28.81 -1.38 12.75
CA GLY A 150 29.31 -1.91 11.47
C GLY A 150 28.29 -1.90 10.33
N GLU A 151 27.05 -1.47 10.59
CA GLU A 151 26.05 -1.30 9.53
C GLU A 151 26.16 0.08 8.89
N ALA A 152 25.95 0.14 7.57
CA ALA A 152 26.03 1.39 6.77
C ALA A 152 24.73 2.20 6.89
N ILE A 153 24.25 2.47 8.12
CA ILE A 153 23.03 3.23 8.38
C ILE A 153 23.16 3.99 9.70
N SER A 154 22.65 5.23 9.74
CA SER A 154 22.56 5.97 11.01
C SER A 154 21.43 5.47 11.90
N THR A 155 21.55 5.62 13.21
CA THR A 155 20.49 5.26 14.18
C THR A 155 19.17 5.97 13.85
N VAL A 156 19.23 7.26 13.47
CA VAL A 156 18.04 8.05 13.11
C VAL A 156 17.37 7.49 11.86
N THR A 157 18.16 7.24 10.81
CA THR A 157 17.65 6.66 9.56
C THR A 157 17.04 5.26 9.83
N PHE A 158 17.72 4.43 10.61
CA PHE A 158 17.21 3.13 11.02
C PHE A 158 15.86 3.23 11.73
N GLN A 159 15.75 4.07 12.76
CA GLN A 159 14.51 4.25 13.51
C GLN A 159 13.36 4.75 12.64
N THR A 160 13.65 5.67 11.72
CA THR A 160 12.66 6.19 10.76
C THR A 160 12.14 5.08 9.87
N ILE A 161 13.05 4.34 9.22
CA ILE A 161 12.68 3.24 8.32
C ILE A 161 11.98 2.12 9.09
N PHE A 162 12.49 1.76 10.27
CA PHE A 162 11.88 0.74 11.12
C PHE A 162 10.44 1.10 11.49
N LYS A 163 10.21 2.34 11.94
CA LYS A 163 8.87 2.82 12.30
C LYS A 163 7.93 2.81 11.09
N GLN A 164 8.41 3.17 9.92
CA GLN A 164 7.59 3.16 8.71
C GLN A 164 7.27 1.75 8.21
N ILE A 165 8.21 0.81 8.35
CA ILE A 165 7.99 -0.58 7.96
C ILE A 165 7.09 -1.31 8.97
N TYR A 166 7.34 -1.13 10.26
CA TYR A 166 6.73 -1.95 11.33
C TYR A 166 5.67 -1.20 12.16
N GLY A 167 5.37 0.06 11.81
CA GLY A 167 4.34 0.88 12.46
C GLY A 167 4.73 1.42 13.84
N ARG A 168 5.80 0.92 14.45
CA ARG A 168 6.26 1.30 15.80
C ARG A 168 7.77 1.53 15.83
N SER A 169 8.23 2.30 16.82
CA SER A 169 9.67 2.42 17.04
C SER A 169 10.28 1.06 17.48
N PRO A 170 11.59 0.84 17.25
CA PRO A 170 12.25 -0.39 17.63
C PRO A 170 12.00 -0.80 19.10
N TYR A 171 12.08 0.16 20.03
CA TYR A 171 11.84 -0.09 21.46
C TYR A 171 10.37 -0.41 21.78
N ALA A 172 9.42 0.26 21.11
CA ALA A 172 8.00 -0.04 21.29
C ALA A 172 7.58 -1.36 20.63
N TYR A 173 8.35 -1.84 19.68
CA TYR A 173 8.13 -3.12 19.00
C TYR A 173 8.58 -4.31 19.85
N LEU A 174 9.56 -4.13 20.74
CA LEU A 174 10.11 -5.18 21.60
C LEU A 174 9.38 -5.29 22.97
N LYS A 175 8.50 -4.35 23.29
CA LYS A 175 7.62 -4.38 24.48
C LYS A 175 6.32 -5.13 24.19
#